data_c3802bc7604e300cf584cb6b3d390a9c
#
_entry.id   c3802bc7604e300cf584cb6b3d390a9c
#
_cell.length_a   1.000
_cell.length_b   1.000
_cell.length_c   1.000
_cell.angle_alpha   90.00
_cell.angle_beta   90.00
_cell.angle_gamma   90.00
#
_symmetry.space_group_name_H-M   'P 1'
#
loop_
_entity.id
_entity.type
_entity.pdbx_description
1 polymer ?
#
loop_
_entity_poly.entity_id
_entity_poly.type
_entity_poly.pdbx_seq_one_letter_code
_entity_poly.pdbx_strand_id
1 'polypeptide(L)'
;MQRNEVLKEIKEIKRLKKDIILIAGGAHPSGAPKDTVDMGFEYVIVGEGEITLPKLVNLIKTGKSPKDAIIFGEPVENFEEFNKIWPLAPIEITRGCPYNCRFCQTPQIFGKNVRHRSIDSIVKIVKTMGDIRFVTPNAFSYGSKTGTKPDIEKLENLMKKLFEIKNRLFFGTFPSEVRPEFVTSKTLELVNKYCDNTFIHFGAQSGSNEVLNYIRRGHSVLDIINAVENCREYALTPKVDFIFGFPDENEFQRKESIDLMKYIIKKNGKVHAHYFMPLCGTYFENNNPEPLEKEVLDILGKMAKKGQITGSWGYQYSEKNSFK
;
A
#
# COMPACT_ATOMS: atom_id res chain seq x y z
N MET A 1 -1.39 -9.78 17.31
CA MET A 1 -1.16 -8.74 18.36
C MET A 1 -2.29 -7.72 18.40
N GLN A 2 -2.56 -6.99 17.33
CA GLN A 2 -3.60 -5.93 17.31
C GLN A 2 -5.01 -6.41 17.69
N ARG A 3 -5.46 -7.61 17.27
CA ARG A 3 -6.80 -8.13 17.61
C ARG A 3 -7.06 -8.18 19.12
N ASN A 4 -6.09 -8.65 19.89
CA ASN A 4 -6.24 -8.75 21.36
C ASN A 4 -6.28 -7.36 22.03
N GLU A 5 -5.56 -6.39 21.49
CA GLU A 5 -5.59 -5.00 21.96
C GLU A 5 -6.95 -4.37 21.68
N VAL A 6 -7.46 -4.51 20.44
CA VAL A 6 -8.80 -4.04 20.07
C VAL A 6 -9.89 -4.66 20.94
N LEU A 7 -9.82 -5.98 21.24
CA LEU A 7 -10.76 -6.63 22.14
C LEU A 7 -10.75 -6.05 23.56
N LYS A 8 -9.56 -5.68 24.07
CA LYS A 8 -9.45 -5.02 25.38
C LYS A 8 -10.07 -3.63 25.36
N GLU A 9 -9.80 -2.85 24.30
CA GLU A 9 -10.40 -1.51 24.12
C GLU A 9 -11.92 -1.57 24.00
N ILE A 10 -12.47 -2.49 23.21
CA ILE A 10 -13.92 -2.68 23.10
C ILE A 10 -14.55 -2.96 24.48
N LYS A 11 -13.95 -3.87 25.26
CA LYS A 11 -14.41 -4.19 26.59
C LYS A 11 -14.41 -2.97 27.52
N GLU A 12 -13.36 -2.19 27.47
CA GLU A 12 -13.24 -0.98 28.29
C GLU A 12 -14.25 0.09 27.88
N ILE A 13 -14.40 0.35 26.58
CA ILE A 13 -15.40 1.31 26.07
C ILE A 13 -16.81 0.91 26.50
N LYS A 14 -17.19 -0.38 26.33
CA LYS A 14 -18.52 -0.88 26.72
C LYS A 14 -18.71 -0.92 28.24
N ARG A 15 -17.65 -1.05 29.03
CA ARG A 15 -17.69 -0.88 30.48
C ARG A 15 -18.03 0.55 30.89
N LEU A 16 -17.46 1.54 30.20
CA LEU A 16 -17.72 2.96 30.48
C LEU A 16 -19.10 3.42 30.00
N LYS A 17 -19.58 2.88 28.87
CA LYS A 17 -20.87 3.23 28.28
C LYS A 17 -21.49 2.00 27.62
N LYS A 18 -22.44 1.38 28.33
CA LYS A 18 -23.09 0.12 27.91
C LYS A 18 -23.83 0.22 26.57
N ASP A 19 -24.47 1.36 26.31
CA ASP A 19 -25.33 1.58 25.13
C ASP A 19 -24.60 2.22 23.96
N ILE A 20 -23.25 2.18 23.97
CA ILE A 20 -22.45 2.70 22.86
C ILE A 20 -22.55 1.76 21.66
N ILE A 21 -22.81 2.35 20.50
CA ILE A 21 -22.77 1.63 19.21
C ILE A 21 -21.40 1.80 18.60
N LEU A 22 -20.69 0.69 18.41
CA LEU A 22 -19.38 0.64 17.79
C LEU A 22 -19.51 0.29 16.31
N ILE A 23 -18.89 1.10 15.45
CA ILE A 23 -18.88 0.90 14.01
C ILE A 23 -17.44 0.73 13.55
N ALA A 24 -17.17 -0.33 12.81
CA ALA A 24 -15.83 -0.59 12.24
C ALA A 24 -15.82 -0.41 10.72
N GLY A 25 -14.69 0.06 10.17
CA GLY A 25 -14.44 0.16 8.75
C GLY A 25 -12.93 0.11 8.46
N GLY A 26 -12.56 0.06 7.19
CA GLY A 26 -11.17 -0.01 6.74
C GLY A 26 -10.71 -1.41 6.36
N ALA A 27 -9.40 -1.64 6.31
CA ALA A 27 -8.80 -2.82 5.68
C ALA A 27 -9.20 -4.14 6.36
N HIS A 28 -9.01 -4.26 7.68
CA HIS A 28 -9.35 -5.50 8.40
C HIS A 28 -10.86 -5.76 8.42
N PRO A 29 -11.73 -4.80 8.80
CA PRO A 29 -13.18 -5.00 8.73
C PRO A 29 -13.70 -5.37 7.33
N SER A 30 -13.10 -4.83 6.28
CA SER A 30 -13.46 -5.19 4.90
C SER A 30 -13.04 -6.61 4.52
N GLY A 31 -11.89 -7.08 5.01
CA GLY A 31 -11.39 -8.42 4.72
C GLY A 31 -11.98 -9.51 5.62
N ALA A 32 -12.31 -9.18 6.87
CA ALA A 32 -12.84 -10.13 7.87
C ALA A 32 -14.07 -9.55 8.60
N PRO A 33 -15.17 -9.28 7.88
CA PRO A 33 -16.32 -8.59 8.49
C PRO A 33 -16.99 -9.40 9.59
N LYS A 34 -17.09 -10.72 9.44
CA LYS A 34 -17.67 -11.60 10.47
C LYS A 34 -16.83 -11.61 11.75
N ASP A 35 -15.51 -11.79 11.63
CA ASP A 35 -14.60 -11.72 12.79
C ASP A 35 -14.71 -10.36 13.50
N THR A 36 -14.87 -9.28 12.74
CA THR A 36 -15.03 -7.93 13.29
C THR A 36 -16.35 -7.79 14.08
N VAL A 37 -17.45 -8.32 13.58
CA VAL A 37 -18.71 -8.40 14.34
C VAL A 37 -18.54 -9.23 15.61
N ASP A 38 -17.89 -10.40 15.52
CA ASP A 38 -17.63 -11.29 16.65
C ASP A 38 -16.71 -10.66 17.71
N MET A 39 -15.90 -9.67 17.34
CA MET A 39 -15.13 -8.85 18.28
C MET A 39 -16.00 -7.92 19.13
N GLY A 40 -17.24 -7.65 18.72
CA GLY A 40 -18.21 -6.86 19.46
C GLY A 40 -18.54 -5.50 18.87
N PHE A 41 -18.29 -5.30 17.57
CA PHE A 41 -18.83 -4.15 16.82
C PHE A 41 -20.29 -4.41 16.41
N GLU A 42 -21.14 -3.42 16.58
CA GLU A 42 -22.55 -3.50 16.17
C GLU A 42 -22.71 -3.40 14.65
N TYR A 43 -21.84 -2.62 14.00
CA TYR A 43 -21.85 -2.47 12.55
C TYR A 43 -20.45 -2.52 11.97
N VAL A 44 -20.34 -3.15 10.80
CA VAL A 44 -19.10 -3.24 10.01
C VAL A 44 -19.38 -2.75 8.60
N ILE A 45 -18.66 -1.72 8.16
CA ILE A 45 -18.72 -1.22 6.79
C ILE A 45 -17.59 -1.88 5.98
N VAL A 46 -17.99 -2.65 4.98
CA VAL A 46 -17.07 -3.35 4.04
C VAL A 46 -16.82 -2.46 2.82
N GLY A 47 -15.57 -2.12 2.55
CA GLY A 47 -15.21 -1.23 1.44
C GLY A 47 -15.20 0.24 1.83
N GLU A 48 -15.74 1.09 0.96
CA GLU A 48 -15.69 2.55 1.11
C GLU A 48 -16.79 3.05 2.05
N GLY A 49 -16.42 3.84 3.05
CA GLY A 49 -17.33 4.29 4.10
C GLY A 49 -17.88 5.71 3.94
N GLU A 50 -17.33 6.50 3.05
CA GLU A 50 -17.58 7.94 2.98
C GLU A 50 -19.06 8.31 2.76
N ILE A 51 -19.77 7.53 1.96
CA ILE A 51 -21.21 7.71 1.73
C ILE A 51 -22.01 6.91 2.76
N THR A 52 -21.61 5.69 3.04
CA THR A 52 -22.37 4.73 3.82
C THR A 52 -22.36 5.05 5.31
N LEU A 53 -21.22 5.49 5.89
CA LEU A 53 -21.13 5.81 7.31
C LEU A 53 -22.07 6.97 7.72
N PRO A 54 -22.12 8.11 7.03
CA PRO A 54 -23.07 9.17 7.36
C PRO A 54 -24.55 8.71 7.27
N LYS A 55 -24.90 7.90 6.27
CA LYS A 55 -26.24 7.32 6.12
C LYS A 55 -26.57 6.41 7.31
N LEU A 56 -25.66 5.52 7.67
CA LEU A 56 -25.80 4.60 8.81
C LEU A 56 -26.00 5.38 10.13
N VAL A 57 -25.15 6.37 10.39
CA VAL A 57 -25.27 7.22 11.59
C VAL A 57 -26.61 7.93 11.65
N ASN A 58 -27.14 8.42 10.53
CA ASN A 58 -28.46 9.06 10.48
C ASN A 58 -29.60 8.07 10.76
N LEU A 59 -29.52 6.85 10.21
CA LEU A 59 -30.50 5.79 10.48
C LEU A 59 -30.50 5.43 11.97
N ILE A 60 -29.35 5.27 12.59
CA ILE A 60 -29.23 4.99 14.03
C ILE A 60 -29.87 6.12 14.86
N LYS A 61 -29.53 7.37 14.56
CA LYS A 61 -30.07 8.55 15.27
C LYS A 61 -31.58 8.68 15.16
N THR A 62 -32.16 8.20 14.07
CA THR A 62 -33.64 8.26 13.85
C THR A 62 -34.38 7.00 14.30
N GLY A 63 -33.70 6.07 14.99
CA GLY A 63 -34.29 4.82 15.48
C GLY A 63 -34.60 3.80 14.38
N LYS A 64 -34.05 3.98 13.19
CA LYS A 64 -34.25 3.10 12.01
C LYS A 64 -33.00 2.26 11.73
N SER A 65 -32.38 1.75 12.78
CA SER A 65 -31.15 0.94 12.67
C SER A 65 -31.33 -0.26 11.74
N PRO A 66 -30.34 -0.54 10.84
CA PRO A 66 -30.35 -1.73 10.00
C PRO A 66 -30.37 -3.01 10.86
N LYS A 67 -31.00 -4.07 10.33
CA LYS A 67 -30.97 -5.41 10.97
C LYS A 67 -29.64 -6.12 10.76
N ASP A 68 -29.01 -5.90 9.60
CA ASP A 68 -27.74 -6.52 9.24
C ASP A 68 -26.58 -5.74 9.85
N ALA A 69 -25.71 -6.45 10.56
CA ALA A 69 -24.50 -5.88 11.15
C ALA A 69 -23.42 -5.57 10.08
N ILE A 70 -23.39 -6.32 8.98
CA ILE A 70 -22.43 -6.15 7.89
C ILE A 70 -23.08 -5.36 6.77
N ILE A 71 -22.51 -4.20 6.46
CA ILE A 71 -23.03 -3.26 5.47
C ILE A 71 -21.97 -3.03 4.39
N PHE A 72 -22.32 -3.26 3.14
CA PHE A 72 -21.41 -2.99 2.03
C PHE A 72 -21.42 -1.50 1.70
N GLY A 73 -20.21 -0.93 1.63
CA GLY A 73 -20.00 0.47 1.32
C GLY A 73 -20.34 0.81 -0.12
N GLU A 74 -20.94 1.98 -0.33
CA GLU A 74 -21.20 2.50 -1.67
C GLU A 74 -19.88 3.02 -2.27
N PRO A 75 -19.50 2.60 -3.49
CA PRO A 75 -18.31 3.13 -4.15
C PRO A 75 -18.38 4.65 -4.34
N VAL A 76 -17.30 5.34 -4.03
CA VAL A 76 -17.20 6.79 -4.22
C VAL A 76 -16.63 7.09 -5.59
N GLU A 77 -17.45 7.58 -6.51
CA GLU A 77 -17.01 7.98 -7.86
C GLU A 77 -16.09 9.22 -7.83
N ASN A 78 -16.49 10.23 -7.04
CA ASN A 78 -15.74 11.46 -6.84
C ASN A 78 -15.41 11.63 -5.35
N PHE A 79 -14.15 11.39 -4.96
CA PHE A 79 -13.71 11.58 -3.58
C PHE A 79 -13.06 12.94 -3.34
N GLU A 80 -13.62 13.98 -3.95
CA GLU A 80 -13.06 15.33 -3.93
C GLU A 80 -13.35 16.11 -2.65
N GLU A 81 -14.44 15.77 -1.95
CA GLU A 81 -14.92 16.53 -0.80
C GLU A 81 -14.31 16.03 0.52
N PHE A 82 -13.10 16.46 0.84
CA PHE A 82 -12.61 16.44 2.20
C PHE A 82 -12.57 17.85 2.78
N ASN A 83 -13.47 18.13 3.70
CA ASN A 83 -13.56 19.46 4.33
C ASN A 83 -12.50 19.71 5.41
N LYS A 84 -11.84 18.67 5.93
CA LYS A 84 -10.76 18.79 6.91
C LYS A 84 -9.72 17.71 6.69
N ILE A 85 -8.49 18.10 6.38
CA ILE A 85 -7.32 17.23 6.27
C ILE A 85 -6.29 17.68 7.29
N TRP A 86 -5.66 16.72 7.99
CA TRP A 86 -4.52 17.01 8.82
C TRP A 86 -3.37 17.48 7.95
N PRO A 87 -2.78 18.67 8.18
CA PRO A 87 -1.76 19.24 7.31
C PRO A 87 -0.44 18.44 7.26
N LEU A 88 -0.30 17.43 8.12
CA LEU A 88 0.88 16.55 8.18
C LEU A 88 0.64 15.15 7.57
N ALA A 89 -0.58 14.83 7.16
CA ALA A 89 -0.90 13.52 6.60
C ALA A 89 -0.73 13.51 5.06
N PRO A 90 -0.22 12.42 4.48
CA PRO A 90 -0.24 12.25 3.02
C PRO A 90 -1.69 12.19 2.53
N ILE A 91 -1.94 12.73 1.32
CA ILE A 91 -3.28 12.75 0.74
C ILE A 91 -3.48 11.65 -0.31
N GLU A 92 -4.66 11.07 -0.33
CA GLU A 92 -5.05 10.12 -1.36
C GLU A 92 -5.42 10.88 -2.65
N ILE A 93 -4.71 10.58 -3.74
CA ILE A 93 -4.94 11.20 -5.06
C ILE A 93 -5.43 10.19 -6.11
N THR A 94 -5.27 8.90 -5.84
CA THR A 94 -5.71 7.81 -6.71
C THR A 94 -6.23 6.66 -5.87
N ARG A 95 -7.39 6.14 -6.20
CA ARG A 95 -8.07 5.02 -5.56
C ARG A 95 -8.41 3.93 -6.57
N GLY A 96 -8.41 2.66 -6.11
CA GLY A 96 -8.60 1.49 -6.97
C GLY A 96 -7.30 1.03 -7.64
N CYS A 97 -7.24 -0.25 -8.00
CA CYS A 97 -6.06 -0.84 -8.64
C CYS A 97 -6.47 -1.93 -9.63
N PRO A 98 -6.06 -1.84 -10.91
CA PRO A 98 -6.46 -2.80 -11.94
C PRO A 98 -5.80 -4.16 -11.78
N TYR A 99 -4.70 -4.22 -11.03
CA TYR A 99 -3.98 -5.45 -10.76
C TYR A 99 -4.71 -6.29 -9.72
N ASN A 100 -4.49 -7.60 -9.79
CA ASN A 100 -5.12 -8.56 -8.88
C ASN A 100 -4.05 -9.37 -8.15
N CYS A 101 -3.09 -8.67 -7.54
CA CYS A 101 -2.05 -9.32 -6.78
C CYS A 101 -2.65 -10.14 -5.64
N ARG A 102 -2.28 -11.42 -5.54
CA ARG A 102 -2.89 -12.39 -4.61
C ARG A 102 -2.74 -12.05 -3.13
N PHE A 103 -1.76 -11.21 -2.79
CA PHE A 103 -1.45 -10.79 -1.41
C PHE A 103 -2.03 -9.42 -1.03
N CYS A 104 -2.65 -8.68 -1.97
CA CYS A 104 -3.00 -7.27 -1.79
C CYS A 104 -4.51 -7.08 -1.59
N GLN A 105 -4.88 -6.32 -0.56
CA GLN A 105 -6.27 -5.99 -0.26
C GLN A 105 -6.83 -4.83 -1.10
N THR A 106 -5.98 -3.99 -1.69
CA THR A 106 -6.41 -2.75 -2.37
C THR A 106 -7.53 -2.96 -3.39
N PRO A 107 -7.46 -3.92 -4.34
CA PRO A 107 -8.53 -4.14 -5.29
C PRO A 107 -9.79 -4.75 -4.67
N GLN A 108 -9.67 -5.39 -3.50
CA GLN A 108 -10.80 -5.95 -2.76
C GLN A 108 -11.60 -4.85 -2.05
N ILE A 109 -10.92 -3.83 -1.54
CA ILE A 109 -11.53 -2.74 -0.78
C ILE A 109 -12.07 -1.65 -1.72
N PHE A 110 -11.28 -1.26 -2.72
CA PHE A 110 -11.55 -0.09 -3.57
C PHE A 110 -11.91 -0.43 -5.01
N GLY A 111 -12.00 -1.72 -5.35
CA GLY A 111 -12.28 -2.17 -6.72
C GLY A 111 -11.10 -2.02 -7.67
N LYS A 112 -11.32 -2.45 -8.94
CA LYS A 112 -10.30 -2.45 -9.99
C LYS A 112 -10.29 -1.16 -10.82
N ASN A 113 -11.38 -0.40 -10.80
CA ASN A 113 -11.48 0.84 -11.54
C ASN A 113 -10.66 1.93 -10.84
N VAL A 114 -9.73 2.52 -11.59
CA VAL A 114 -8.88 3.59 -11.08
C VAL A 114 -9.64 4.92 -11.15
N ARG A 115 -9.70 5.61 -10.02
CA ARG A 115 -10.35 6.91 -9.87
C ARG A 115 -9.34 7.90 -9.34
N HIS A 116 -9.35 9.11 -9.85
CA HIS A 116 -8.37 10.13 -9.50
C HIS A 116 -9.06 11.37 -8.94
N ARG A 117 -8.44 11.95 -7.90
CA ARG A 117 -8.84 13.25 -7.39
C ARG A 117 -8.50 14.33 -8.42
N SER A 118 -9.34 15.35 -8.58
CA SER A 118 -9.05 16.47 -9.48
C SER A 118 -7.82 17.27 -9.02
N ILE A 119 -7.10 17.85 -9.97
CA ILE A 119 -5.93 18.68 -9.67
C ILE A 119 -6.31 19.85 -8.77
N ASP A 120 -7.45 20.50 -9.02
CA ASP A 120 -7.91 21.64 -8.22
C ASP A 120 -8.18 21.25 -6.77
N SER A 121 -8.79 20.08 -6.52
CA SER A 121 -8.99 19.55 -5.19
C SER A 121 -7.65 19.25 -4.50
N ILE A 122 -6.70 18.63 -5.21
CA ILE A 122 -5.36 18.34 -4.68
C ILE A 122 -4.65 19.64 -4.30
N VAL A 123 -4.60 20.61 -5.22
CA VAL A 123 -3.96 21.92 -5.01
C VAL A 123 -4.55 22.66 -3.81
N LYS A 124 -5.87 22.64 -3.66
CA LYS A 124 -6.55 23.27 -2.51
C LYS A 124 -6.08 22.69 -1.18
N ILE A 125 -5.89 21.36 -1.13
CA ILE A 125 -5.51 20.64 0.10
C ILE A 125 -4.03 20.89 0.43
N VAL A 126 -3.13 20.71 -0.54
CA VAL A 126 -1.69 20.72 -0.29
C VAL A 126 -1.10 22.09 0.04
N LYS A 127 -1.83 23.17 -0.20
CA LYS A 127 -1.41 24.54 0.19
C LYS A 127 -1.11 24.69 1.66
N THR A 128 -1.69 23.85 2.51
CA THR A 128 -1.48 23.86 3.97
C THR A 128 -0.40 22.89 4.44
N MET A 129 0.22 22.13 3.52
CA MET A 129 1.22 21.11 3.84
C MET A 129 2.63 21.66 3.70
N GLY A 130 3.54 21.27 4.58
CA GLY A 130 4.97 21.58 4.43
C GLY A 130 5.64 20.69 3.38
N ASP A 131 5.53 19.36 3.56
CA ASP A 131 5.93 18.35 2.57
C ASP A 131 4.70 17.80 1.88
N ILE A 132 4.65 17.88 0.55
CA ILE A 132 3.57 17.30 -0.25
C ILE A 132 3.89 15.83 -0.50
N ARG A 133 3.10 14.94 0.09
CA ARG A 133 3.18 13.49 -0.04
C ARG A 133 1.80 12.89 -0.30
N PHE A 134 1.79 11.73 -0.92
CA PHE A 134 0.56 11.12 -1.41
C PHE A 134 0.35 9.70 -0.87
N VAL A 135 -0.89 9.24 -0.94
CA VAL A 135 -1.27 7.83 -0.83
C VAL A 135 -1.90 7.42 -2.16
N THR A 136 -1.35 6.40 -2.79
CA THR A 136 -1.86 5.83 -4.03
C THR A 136 -1.46 4.36 -4.12
N PRO A 137 -2.19 3.54 -4.87
CA PRO A 137 -1.74 2.18 -5.20
C PRO A 137 -0.49 2.14 -6.09
N ASN A 138 -0.27 3.21 -6.88
CA ASN A 138 0.87 3.41 -7.76
C ASN A 138 0.94 4.90 -8.13
N ALA A 139 1.96 5.62 -7.63
CA ALA A 139 2.06 7.08 -7.81
C ALA A 139 2.04 7.51 -9.28
N PHE A 140 2.79 6.83 -10.14
CA PHE A 140 2.88 7.21 -11.56
C PHE A 140 1.68 6.78 -12.41
N SER A 141 0.64 6.19 -11.80
CA SER A 141 -0.63 5.91 -12.48
C SER A 141 -1.63 7.06 -12.40
N TYR A 142 -1.30 8.19 -11.75
CA TYR A 142 -2.21 9.33 -11.70
C TYR A 142 -2.61 9.80 -13.11
N GLY A 143 -3.90 10.02 -13.32
CA GLY A 143 -4.47 10.43 -14.61
C GLY A 143 -4.69 9.30 -15.62
N SER A 144 -4.10 8.13 -15.39
CA SER A 144 -4.28 6.97 -16.28
C SER A 144 -5.70 6.44 -16.23
N LYS A 145 -6.35 6.28 -17.38
CA LYS A 145 -7.71 5.70 -17.47
C LYS A 145 -7.77 4.24 -17.06
N THR A 146 -6.72 3.50 -17.33
CA THR A 146 -6.66 2.04 -17.05
C THR A 146 -5.85 1.70 -15.80
N GLY A 147 -4.99 2.61 -15.33
CA GLY A 147 -4.04 2.36 -14.26
C GLY A 147 -2.88 1.42 -14.63
N THR A 148 -2.79 0.97 -15.89
CA THR A 148 -1.78 0.00 -16.36
C THR A 148 -0.61 0.62 -17.13
N LYS A 149 -0.72 1.89 -17.50
CA LYS A 149 0.33 2.69 -18.16
C LYS A 149 0.25 4.14 -17.64
N PRO A 150 1.38 4.84 -17.50
CA PRO A 150 1.35 6.25 -17.12
C PRO A 150 0.70 7.12 -18.19
N ASP A 151 -0.10 8.08 -17.78
CA ASP A 151 -0.55 9.19 -18.61
C ASP A 151 0.41 10.37 -18.35
N ILE A 152 1.44 10.48 -19.19
CA ILE A 152 2.54 11.45 -18.99
C ILE A 152 2.04 12.87 -18.95
N GLU A 153 1.10 13.23 -19.83
CA GLU A 153 0.56 14.60 -19.92
C GLU A 153 -0.19 14.98 -18.64
N LYS A 154 -1.08 14.11 -18.16
CA LYS A 154 -1.82 14.38 -16.93
C LYS A 154 -0.94 14.35 -15.69
N LEU A 155 0.04 13.45 -15.65
CA LEU A 155 1.01 13.38 -14.58
C LEU A 155 1.87 14.66 -14.53
N GLU A 156 2.35 15.13 -15.68
CA GLU A 156 3.10 16.38 -15.79
C GLU A 156 2.25 17.57 -15.35
N ASN A 157 1.00 17.66 -15.81
CA ASN A 157 0.10 18.74 -15.41
C ASN A 157 -0.10 18.81 -13.90
N LEU A 158 -0.30 17.66 -13.23
CA LEU A 158 -0.37 17.61 -11.78
C LEU A 158 0.92 18.11 -11.13
N MET A 159 2.08 17.51 -11.51
CA MET A 159 3.37 17.87 -10.90
C MET A 159 3.71 19.35 -11.09
N LYS A 160 3.46 19.89 -12.29
CA LYS A 160 3.66 21.33 -12.59
C LYS A 160 2.82 22.23 -11.69
N LYS A 161 1.52 21.91 -11.52
CA LYS A 161 0.63 22.67 -10.63
C LYS A 161 1.05 22.61 -9.16
N LEU A 162 1.57 21.48 -8.72
CA LEU A 162 2.06 21.32 -7.36
C LEU A 162 3.40 22.06 -7.15
N PHE A 163 4.27 22.03 -8.13
CA PHE A 163 5.55 22.77 -8.12
C PHE A 163 5.35 24.29 -8.00
N GLU A 164 4.29 24.84 -8.58
CA GLU A 164 3.92 26.26 -8.47
C GLU A 164 3.61 26.69 -7.02
N ILE A 165 3.30 25.74 -6.11
CA ILE A 165 3.02 25.99 -4.68
C ILE A 165 4.30 26.27 -3.90
N LYS A 166 5.47 25.86 -4.41
CA LYS A 166 6.80 26.06 -3.81
C LYS A 166 7.02 25.35 -2.46
N ASN A 167 6.21 24.34 -2.14
CA ASN A 167 6.44 23.42 -1.04
C ASN A 167 7.25 22.22 -1.56
N ARG A 168 7.95 21.52 -0.66
CA ARG A 168 8.69 20.31 -1.08
C ARG A 168 7.73 19.24 -1.60
N LEU A 169 7.96 18.77 -2.80
CA LEU A 169 7.11 17.78 -3.49
C LEU A 169 7.84 16.44 -3.60
N PHE A 170 7.20 15.36 -3.12
CA PHE A 170 7.73 14.02 -3.21
C PHE A 170 6.73 13.10 -3.92
N PHE A 171 7.16 12.48 -5.01
CA PHE A 171 6.34 11.58 -5.83
C PHE A 171 7.04 10.23 -6.00
N GLY A 172 6.31 9.12 -5.90
CA GLY A 172 6.93 7.79 -5.99
C GLY A 172 7.83 7.46 -4.80
N THR A 173 7.46 7.94 -3.60
CA THR A 173 8.11 7.65 -2.34
C THR A 173 7.08 7.15 -1.34
N PHE A 174 7.52 6.45 -0.27
CA PHE A 174 6.59 6.03 0.80
C PHE A 174 5.75 7.22 1.31
N PRO A 175 4.45 7.06 1.50
CA PRO A 175 3.60 5.86 1.37
C PRO A 175 2.88 5.73 0.00
N SER A 176 3.52 6.18 -1.06
CA SER A 176 2.99 6.13 -2.43
C SER A 176 4.05 5.60 -3.38
N GLU A 177 4.36 4.32 -3.22
CA GLU A 177 5.33 3.61 -4.05
C GLU A 177 4.83 3.51 -5.49
N VAL A 178 5.74 3.11 -6.38
CA VAL A 178 5.43 2.86 -7.78
C VAL A 178 5.65 1.39 -8.13
N ARG A 179 5.13 0.99 -9.26
CA ARG A 179 5.43 -0.31 -9.86
C ARG A 179 6.66 -0.19 -10.76
N PRO A 180 7.53 -1.22 -10.83
CA PRO A 180 8.77 -1.14 -11.60
C PRO A 180 8.57 -0.70 -13.06
N GLU A 181 7.56 -1.25 -13.74
CA GLU A 181 7.25 -0.96 -15.15
C GLU A 181 6.78 0.48 -15.40
N PHE A 182 6.51 1.27 -14.36
CA PHE A 182 6.21 2.70 -14.43
C PHE A 182 7.44 3.59 -14.21
N VAL A 183 8.57 3.02 -13.79
CA VAL A 183 9.83 3.75 -13.59
C VAL A 183 10.55 3.85 -14.93
N THR A 184 10.13 4.80 -15.75
CA THR A 184 10.63 5.03 -17.11
C THR A 184 11.39 6.36 -17.20
N SER A 185 12.20 6.54 -18.25
CA SER A 185 12.88 7.82 -18.51
C SER A 185 11.89 9.00 -18.46
N LYS A 186 10.73 8.88 -19.11
CA LYS A 186 9.70 9.94 -19.14
C LYS A 186 9.17 10.30 -17.75
N THR A 187 8.89 9.29 -16.89
CA THR A 187 8.38 9.56 -15.54
C THR A 187 9.46 10.13 -14.63
N LEU A 188 10.72 9.71 -14.79
CA LEU A 188 11.84 10.23 -14.00
C LEU A 188 12.28 11.62 -14.44
N GLU A 189 12.16 11.98 -15.71
CA GLU A 189 12.31 13.37 -16.19
C GLU A 189 11.35 14.30 -15.46
N LEU A 190 10.07 13.91 -15.32
CA LEU A 190 9.09 14.71 -14.59
C LEU A 190 9.46 14.84 -13.10
N VAL A 191 9.92 13.74 -12.47
CA VAL A 191 10.37 13.78 -11.08
C VAL A 191 11.54 14.75 -10.91
N ASN A 192 12.58 14.65 -11.74
CA ASN A 192 13.74 15.55 -11.64
C ASN A 192 13.40 17.01 -11.94
N LYS A 193 12.39 17.24 -12.76
CA LYS A 193 11.95 18.59 -13.15
C LYS A 193 11.12 19.29 -12.09
N TYR A 194 10.28 18.53 -11.35
CA TYR A 194 9.24 19.12 -10.51
C TYR A 194 9.30 18.70 -9.03
N CYS A 195 10.07 17.65 -8.67
CA CYS A 195 10.03 17.06 -7.34
C CYS A 195 11.39 17.19 -6.62
N ASP A 196 11.35 17.11 -5.29
CA ASP A 196 12.53 17.14 -4.40
C ASP A 196 13.04 15.73 -4.07
N ASN A 197 12.79 14.78 -4.94
CA ASN A 197 13.17 13.39 -4.75
C ASN A 197 14.69 13.18 -4.80
N THR A 198 15.22 12.40 -3.89
CA THR A 198 16.57 11.80 -3.97
C THR A 198 16.52 10.30 -4.23
N PHE A 199 15.33 9.72 -4.23
CA PHE A 199 15.09 8.29 -4.45
C PHE A 199 13.71 8.05 -5.04
N ILE A 200 13.55 6.87 -5.66
CA ILE A 200 12.25 6.31 -6.04
C ILE A 200 12.04 5.00 -5.29
N HIS A 201 10.84 4.80 -4.74
CA HIS A 201 10.45 3.61 -4.02
C HIS A 201 9.50 2.75 -4.85
N PHE A 202 9.86 1.50 -5.11
CA PHE A 202 9.05 0.60 -5.91
C PHE A 202 9.08 -0.84 -5.42
N GLY A 203 7.95 -1.53 -5.61
CA GLY A 203 7.78 -2.89 -5.14
C GLY A 203 8.17 -3.93 -6.18
N ALA A 204 9.34 -4.54 -6.06
CA ALA A 204 9.73 -5.73 -6.82
C ALA A 204 8.93 -6.95 -6.36
N GLN A 205 8.88 -7.17 -5.07
CA GLN A 205 8.26 -8.26 -4.33
C GLN A 205 9.05 -9.58 -4.41
N SER A 206 9.60 -9.98 -5.56
CA SER A 206 10.43 -11.17 -5.75
C SER A 206 11.43 -10.96 -6.87
N GLY A 207 12.54 -11.70 -6.83
CA GLY A 207 13.52 -11.83 -7.91
C GLY A 207 13.26 -13.02 -8.82
N SER A 208 12.17 -13.76 -8.62
CA SER A 208 11.77 -14.89 -9.45
C SER A 208 10.58 -14.56 -10.33
N ASN A 209 10.70 -14.73 -11.64
CA ASN A 209 9.59 -14.56 -12.57
C ASN A 209 8.45 -15.56 -12.30
N GLU A 210 8.76 -16.76 -11.81
CA GLU A 210 7.75 -17.75 -11.44
C GLU A 210 6.91 -17.26 -10.27
N VAL A 211 7.55 -16.74 -9.21
CA VAL A 211 6.86 -16.15 -8.05
C VAL A 211 6.06 -14.94 -8.48
N LEU A 212 6.62 -14.01 -9.29
CA LEU A 212 5.93 -12.83 -9.78
C LEU A 212 4.65 -13.20 -10.56
N ASN A 213 4.71 -14.22 -11.40
CA ASN A 213 3.54 -14.74 -12.12
C ASN A 213 2.54 -15.40 -11.16
N TYR A 214 3.03 -16.22 -10.23
CA TYR A 214 2.18 -16.89 -9.24
C TYR A 214 1.41 -15.90 -8.38
N ILE A 215 2.06 -14.86 -7.87
CA ILE A 215 1.41 -13.80 -7.09
C ILE A 215 0.64 -12.78 -7.93
N ARG A 216 0.58 -12.97 -9.26
CA ARG A 216 -0.09 -12.08 -10.22
C ARG A 216 0.41 -10.64 -10.16
N ARG A 217 1.72 -10.47 -10.06
CA ARG A 217 2.31 -9.13 -9.93
C ARG A 217 2.23 -8.33 -11.23
N GLY A 218 2.29 -8.99 -12.40
CA GLY A 218 2.08 -8.38 -13.72
C GLY A 218 3.27 -7.56 -14.24
N HIS A 219 4.45 -7.67 -13.62
CA HIS A 219 5.74 -7.24 -14.14
C HIS A 219 6.76 -8.37 -14.01
N SER A 220 7.89 -8.25 -14.68
CA SER A 220 8.98 -9.21 -14.71
C SER A 220 10.21 -8.72 -13.93
N VAL A 221 11.18 -9.61 -13.73
CA VAL A 221 12.51 -9.26 -13.17
C VAL A 221 13.22 -8.26 -14.08
N LEU A 222 13.03 -8.35 -15.40
CA LEU A 222 13.61 -7.38 -16.34
C LEU A 222 13.07 -5.96 -16.11
N ASP A 223 11.77 -5.82 -15.81
CA ASP A 223 11.18 -4.52 -15.47
C ASP A 223 11.82 -3.93 -14.22
N ILE A 224 12.13 -4.78 -13.22
CA ILE A 224 12.80 -4.35 -12.00
C ILE A 224 14.25 -3.87 -12.31
N ILE A 225 14.99 -4.62 -13.11
CA ILE A 225 16.34 -4.26 -13.54
C ILE A 225 16.33 -2.93 -14.31
N ASN A 226 15.40 -2.78 -15.26
CA ASN A 226 15.24 -1.55 -16.03
C ASN A 226 14.91 -0.36 -15.12
N ALA A 227 14.03 -0.54 -14.13
CA ALA A 227 13.70 0.49 -13.14
C ALA A 227 14.92 0.94 -12.32
N VAL A 228 15.78 0.00 -11.92
CA VAL A 228 17.03 0.28 -11.20
C VAL A 228 17.99 1.08 -12.08
N GLU A 229 18.21 0.69 -13.33
CA GLU A 229 19.11 1.40 -14.25
C GLU A 229 18.57 2.78 -14.60
N ASN A 230 17.27 2.91 -14.89
CA ASN A 230 16.63 4.20 -15.10
C ASN A 230 16.83 5.15 -13.90
N CYS A 231 16.60 4.68 -12.67
CA CYS A 231 16.85 5.50 -11.49
C CYS A 231 18.29 6.03 -11.45
N ARG A 232 19.28 5.19 -11.79
CA ARG A 232 20.70 5.58 -11.81
C ARG A 232 21.01 6.62 -12.88
N GLU A 233 20.45 6.46 -14.08
CA GLU A 233 20.62 7.45 -15.18
C GLU A 233 20.12 8.83 -14.78
N TYR A 234 19.06 8.88 -13.96
CA TYR A 234 18.46 10.12 -13.46
C TYR A 234 19.01 10.56 -12.09
N ALA A 235 20.11 10.00 -11.61
CA ALA A 235 20.75 10.29 -10.32
C ALA A 235 19.83 10.09 -9.10
N LEU A 236 18.85 9.20 -9.21
CA LEU A 236 17.91 8.83 -8.14
C LEU A 236 18.31 7.47 -7.53
N THR A 237 18.24 7.35 -6.21
CA THR A 237 18.50 6.07 -5.53
C THR A 237 17.31 5.14 -5.68
N PRO A 238 17.40 3.94 -6.28
CA PRO A 238 16.32 2.96 -6.24
C PRO A 238 16.16 2.40 -4.82
N LYS A 239 14.97 2.50 -4.23
CA LYS A 239 14.55 1.78 -3.02
C LYS A 239 13.55 0.72 -3.42
N VAL A 240 13.83 -0.54 -3.09
CA VAL A 240 13.12 -1.67 -3.69
C VAL A 240 12.60 -2.62 -2.61
N ASP A 241 11.29 -2.86 -2.64
CA ASP A 241 10.64 -3.76 -1.69
C ASP A 241 10.66 -5.20 -2.17
N PHE A 242 10.95 -6.10 -1.22
CA PHE A 242 10.87 -7.55 -1.39
C PHE A 242 10.01 -8.17 -0.28
N ILE A 243 9.31 -9.23 -0.63
CA ILE A 243 8.55 -10.06 0.32
C ILE A 243 9.06 -11.50 0.18
N PHE A 244 9.54 -12.07 1.26
CA PHE A 244 9.98 -13.46 1.35
C PHE A 244 8.91 -14.33 2.00
N GLY A 245 8.88 -15.61 1.65
CA GLY A 245 7.98 -16.58 2.26
C GLY A 245 6.56 -16.54 1.70
N PHE A 246 6.39 -16.19 0.43
CA PHE A 246 5.11 -16.43 -0.24
C PHE A 246 4.73 -17.91 -0.19
N PRO A 247 3.43 -18.25 -0.15
CA PRO A 247 3.01 -19.64 -0.26
C PRO A 247 3.64 -20.32 -1.49
N ASP A 248 4.09 -21.55 -1.31
CA ASP A 248 4.77 -22.36 -2.33
C ASP A 248 6.10 -21.77 -2.88
N GLU A 249 6.64 -20.73 -2.27
CA GLU A 249 7.96 -20.20 -2.63
C GLU A 249 9.06 -21.17 -2.18
N ASN A 250 9.90 -21.64 -3.10
CA ASN A 250 10.99 -22.56 -2.80
C ASN A 250 12.35 -21.87 -2.60
N GLU A 251 13.35 -22.63 -2.17
CA GLU A 251 14.71 -22.14 -1.88
C GLU A 251 15.37 -21.49 -3.11
N PHE A 252 15.21 -22.09 -4.29
CA PHE A 252 15.80 -21.57 -5.52
C PHE A 252 15.24 -20.17 -5.85
N GLN A 253 13.95 -19.98 -5.75
CA GLN A 253 13.27 -18.71 -6.00
C GLN A 253 13.66 -17.63 -4.98
N ARG A 254 13.86 -18.01 -3.70
CA ARG A 254 14.42 -17.11 -2.69
C ARG A 254 15.84 -16.69 -2.99
N LYS A 255 16.64 -17.61 -3.52
CA LYS A 255 18.01 -17.31 -3.95
C LYS A 255 18.05 -16.33 -5.13
N GLU A 256 17.16 -16.49 -6.11
CA GLU A 256 16.98 -15.51 -7.19
C GLU A 256 16.66 -14.11 -6.64
N SER A 257 15.79 -14.02 -5.62
CA SER A 257 15.47 -12.76 -4.95
C SER A 257 16.69 -12.16 -4.24
N ILE A 258 17.49 -12.97 -3.54
CA ILE A 258 18.73 -12.53 -2.88
C ILE A 258 19.75 -12.02 -3.92
N ASP A 259 19.89 -12.70 -5.05
CA ASP A 259 20.85 -12.30 -6.08
C ASP A 259 20.43 -10.99 -6.76
N LEU A 260 19.14 -10.78 -6.99
CA LEU A 260 18.62 -9.49 -7.44
C LEU A 260 18.84 -8.38 -6.40
N MET A 261 18.66 -8.67 -5.10
CA MET A 261 18.96 -7.71 -4.03
C MET A 261 20.44 -7.31 -4.03
N LYS A 262 21.37 -8.28 -4.17
CA LYS A 262 22.81 -8.00 -4.28
C LYS A 262 23.12 -7.11 -5.50
N TYR A 263 22.46 -7.38 -6.63
CA TYR A 263 22.58 -6.55 -7.82
C TYR A 263 22.13 -5.10 -7.53
N ILE A 264 20.97 -4.90 -6.93
CA ILE A 264 20.44 -3.58 -6.56
C ILE A 264 21.42 -2.84 -5.64
N ILE A 265 21.92 -3.51 -4.61
CA ILE A 265 22.91 -2.95 -3.67
C ILE A 265 24.21 -2.55 -4.38
N LYS A 266 24.72 -3.41 -5.29
CA LYS A 266 25.88 -3.10 -6.12
C LYS A 266 25.68 -1.85 -6.99
N LYS A 267 24.43 -1.55 -7.35
CA LYS A 267 24.02 -0.37 -8.11
C LYS A 267 23.70 0.85 -7.21
N ASN A 268 24.17 0.85 -5.95
CA ASN A 268 23.90 1.87 -4.93
C ASN A 268 22.41 2.03 -4.56
N GLY A 269 21.59 1.01 -4.84
CA GLY A 269 20.22 0.95 -4.40
C GLY A 269 20.11 0.51 -2.95
N LYS A 270 18.90 0.66 -2.40
CA LYS A 270 18.52 0.20 -1.07
C LYS A 270 17.39 -0.82 -1.18
N VAL A 271 17.39 -1.79 -0.29
CA VAL A 271 16.36 -2.82 -0.23
C VAL A 271 15.55 -2.67 1.05
N HIS A 272 14.25 -2.87 0.92
CA HIS A 272 13.32 -2.94 2.03
C HIS A 272 12.65 -4.32 2.01
N ALA A 273 12.92 -5.16 3.01
CA ALA A 273 12.49 -6.54 3.03
C ALA A 273 11.36 -6.77 4.02
N HIS A 274 10.40 -7.59 3.60
CA HIS A 274 9.28 -8.06 4.40
C HIS A 274 9.25 -9.60 4.40
N TYR A 275 8.61 -10.15 5.41
CA TYR A 275 8.17 -11.54 5.40
C TYR A 275 6.67 -11.59 5.16
N PHE A 276 6.21 -12.52 4.35
CA PHE A 276 4.82 -12.61 3.95
C PHE A 276 3.89 -12.77 5.16
N MET A 277 2.87 -11.94 5.19
CA MET A 277 1.81 -11.97 6.18
C MET A 277 0.47 -12.11 5.46
N PRO A 278 -0.29 -13.19 5.66
CA PRO A 278 -1.61 -13.34 5.05
C PRO A 278 -2.54 -12.23 5.54
N LEU A 279 -3.20 -11.57 4.60
CA LEU A 279 -4.17 -10.51 4.89
C LEU A 279 -5.57 -11.02 4.60
N CYS A 280 -6.51 -10.76 5.51
CA CYS A 280 -7.92 -11.12 5.34
C CYS A 280 -8.51 -10.50 4.07
N GLY A 281 -9.38 -11.23 3.36
CA GLY A 281 -10.01 -10.81 2.12
C GLY A 281 -9.08 -10.91 0.89
N THR A 282 -7.83 -11.40 1.03
CA THR A 282 -6.94 -11.66 -0.10
C THR A 282 -7.03 -13.13 -0.53
N TYR A 283 -6.50 -13.43 -1.72
CA TYR A 283 -6.43 -14.83 -2.19
C TYR A 283 -5.61 -15.72 -1.23
N PHE A 284 -4.62 -15.15 -0.57
CA PHE A 284 -3.73 -15.86 0.36
C PHE A 284 -4.15 -15.77 1.84
N GLU A 285 -5.36 -15.35 2.16
CA GLU A 285 -5.80 -15.14 3.55
C GLU A 285 -5.65 -16.37 4.45
N ASN A 286 -5.85 -17.57 3.88
CA ASN A 286 -5.78 -18.84 4.59
C ASN A 286 -4.46 -19.60 4.37
N ASN A 287 -3.50 -19.00 3.65
CA ASN A 287 -2.22 -19.64 3.40
C ASN A 287 -1.21 -19.32 4.51
N ASN A 288 -0.38 -20.30 4.84
CA ASN A 288 0.76 -20.07 5.72
C ASN A 288 1.95 -19.50 4.92
N PRO A 289 2.74 -18.60 5.52
CA PRO A 289 4.00 -18.22 4.92
C PRO A 289 4.98 -19.41 4.92
N GLU A 290 5.78 -19.52 3.85
CA GLU A 290 6.85 -20.50 3.76
C GLU A 290 7.99 -20.15 4.72
N PRO A 291 8.50 -21.10 5.50
CA PRO A 291 9.64 -20.85 6.38
C PRO A 291 10.90 -20.51 5.55
N LEU A 292 11.75 -19.66 6.13
CA LEU A 292 13.02 -19.30 5.52
C LEU A 292 14.13 -20.25 6.04
N GLU A 293 14.99 -20.67 5.13
CA GLU A 293 16.18 -21.45 5.46
C GLU A 293 17.15 -20.62 6.32
N LYS A 294 17.91 -21.30 7.16
CA LYS A 294 18.92 -20.67 8.02
C LYS A 294 19.90 -19.82 7.20
N GLU A 295 20.31 -20.30 6.03
CA GLU A 295 21.23 -19.58 5.13
C GLU A 295 20.62 -18.24 4.67
N VAL A 296 19.34 -18.22 4.29
CA VAL A 296 18.61 -17.01 3.90
C VAL A 296 18.53 -16.00 5.05
N LEU A 297 18.19 -16.50 6.26
CA LEU A 297 18.13 -15.66 7.46
C LEU A 297 19.50 -15.06 7.81
N ASP A 298 20.57 -15.83 7.69
CA ASP A 298 21.96 -15.39 7.93
C ASP A 298 22.39 -14.32 6.90
N ILE A 299 22.03 -14.48 5.63
CA ILE A 299 22.32 -13.51 4.58
C ILE A 299 21.56 -12.19 4.85
N LEU A 300 20.25 -12.26 5.08
CA LEU A 300 19.44 -11.08 5.40
C LEU A 300 19.94 -10.37 6.67
N GLY A 301 20.28 -11.12 7.70
CA GLY A 301 20.85 -10.60 8.93
C GLY A 301 22.18 -9.89 8.73
N LYS A 302 23.09 -10.45 7.89
CA LYS A 302 24.37 -9.81 7.52
C LYS A 302 24.16 -8.53 6.73
N MET A 303 23.23 -8.53 5.78
CA MET A 303 22.88 -7.34 4.99
C MET A 303 22.27 -6.24 5.87
N ALA A 304 21.39 -6.60 6.82
CA ALA A 304 20.79 -5.65 7.77
C ALA A 304 21.84 -4.99 8.67
N LYS A 305 22.78 -5.78 9.22
CA LYS A 305 23.91 -5.26 10.03
C LYS A 305 24.78 -4.28 9.27
N LYS A 306 24.92 -4.43 7.95
CA LYS A 306 25.66 -3.52 7.08
C LYS A 306 24.82 -2.31 6.63
N GLY A 307 23.57 -2.18 7.06
CA GLY A 307 22.66 -1.12 6.62
C GLY A 307 22.27 -1.19 5.15
N GLN A 308 22.46 -2.34 4.51
CA GLN A 308 22.13 -2.57 3.09
C GLN A 308 20.65 -2.86 2.88
N ILE A 309 19.99 -3.45 3.87
CA ILE A 309 18.55 -3.71 3.87
C ILE A 309 17.91 -3.12 5.14
N THR A 310 16.65 -2.74 4.98
CA THR A 310 15.73 -2.31 6.05
C THR A 310 14.46 -3.16 5.99
N GLY A 311 13.46 -2.84 6.81
CA GLY A 311 12.14 -3.47 6.78
C GLY A 311 11.86 -4.36 7.98
N SER A 312 10.64 -4.88 8.02
CA SER A 312 10.10 -5.60 9.17
C SER A 312 10.26 -7.12 9.07
N TRP A 313 11.00 -7.64 8.08
CA TRP A 313 11.09 -9.07 7.80
C TRP A 313 11.44 -9.93 9.02
N GLY A 314 12.42 -9.50 9.82
CA GLY A 314 12.86 -10.25 10.99
C GLY A 314 11.80 -10.31 12.10
N TYR A 315 11.15 -9.19 12.38
CA TYR A 315 10.04 -9.12 13.32
C TYR A 315 8.85 -9.97 12.85
N GLN A 316 8.44 -9.81 11.61
CA GLN A 316 7.34 -10.56 11.00
C GLN A 316 7.62 -12.07 10.98
N TYR A 317 8.87 -12.47 10.68
CA TYR A 317 9.31 -13.86 10.74
C TYR A 317 9.24 -14.43 12.15
N SER A 318 9.76 -13.71 13.15
CA SER A 318 9.73 -14.15 14.56
C SER A 318 8.32 -14.24 15.10
N GLU A 319 7.44 -13.27 14.80
CA GLU A 319 6.04 -13.27 15.23
C GLU A 319 5.30 -14.53 14.74
N LYS A 320 5.49 -14.91 13.47
CA LYS A 320 4.84 -16.10 12.90
C LYS A 320 5.40 -17.42 13.41
N ASN A 321 6.67 -17.47 13.79
CA ASN A 321 7.32 -18.70 14.23
C ASN A 321 7.43 -18.84 15.77
N SER A 322 7.04 -17.82 16.55
CA SER A 322 6.98 -17.88 18.02
C SER A 322 5.77 -18.66 18.54
N PHE A 323 4.83 -19.03 17.67
CA PHE A 323 3.62 -19.78 18.00
C PHE A 323 3.67 -21.24 17.53
N LYS A 324 4.84 -21.74 17.12
CA LYS A 324 5.12 -23.15 16.92
C LYS A 324 6.00 -23.67 18.06
#